data_184eb86155b3e489260525973765a703
#
_entry.id   184eb86155b3e489260525973765a703
#
_cell.length_a   1.000
_cell.length_b   1.000
_cell.length_c   1.000
_cell.angle_alpha   90.00
_cell.angle_beta   90.00
_cell.angle_gamma   90.00
#
_symmetry.space_group_name_H-M   'P 1'
#
loop_
_entity.id
_entity.type
_entity.pdbx_description
1 polymer ?
#
loop_
_entity_poly.entity_id
_entity_poly.type
_entity_poly.pdbx_seq_one_letter_code
_entity_poly.pdbx_strand_id
1 'polypeptide(L)'
;MTIWWLTLLGLCLNLNLGLALQVPQHNCERYFSYYKESDGAYIGVFTAPRAGVNSLEWEVVFNAHGTGQAATVGSLQPYPSKDSAFEKIRNGERGQVFVRFQNFGDELPKLIRAEFNDELLCRNDEYDAPSSTMTRRQSMSTSTPITQISAPRETAVPRFVQNTPKAAPRDRVVFQSGFLDLSPPSQHSSNPFLNRNIPRIESDFEECGVEGFAPLQIGGDLVTRGQYPWLAALYEGSSTATYKCVVSVISKRTVITAAHCIYGKEANQLWVYLGRHDRNENPENGASLVSVSRVITPSAYEGSPVPDADVGLLVLNAAMEYTKYIQPLCLWSSNMGLPPNEGDSGAVAGWGYDRSAQKTRFPKTVSVRLVPRDQCLKEMKRAEDFITRRTVCAGNSESHGPCFGDSGSALMVLRNNRWYIRGVVSLSPRQGDICDLSKYVIYCDVAKHIDWVRQNMVI
;
A
#
# COMPACT_ATOMS: atom_id res chain seq x y z
N MET A 1 -2.33 69.97 -44.43
CA MET A 1 -1.21 69.65 -43.56
C MET A 1 -1.72 69.60 -42.13
N THR A 2 -2.14 68.46 -41.67
CA THR A 2 -2.63 68.25 -40.31
C THR A 2 -1.91 67.01 -39.74
N ILE A 3 -1.08 67.30 -38.74
CA ILE A 3 -0.24 66.33 -38.01
C ILE A 3 -1.13 65.68 -36.95
N TRP A 4 -1.29 64.36 -37.01
CA TRP A 4 -1.96 63.57 -35.96
C TRP A 4 -0.92 63.10 -34.94
N TRP A 5 -1.08 63.49 -33.66
CA TRP A 5 -0.39 62.95 -32.51
C TRP A 5 -1.11 61.68 -32.04
N LEU A 6 -0.46 60.53 -32.17
CA LEU A 6 -0.86 59.30 -31.53
C LEU A 6 -0.23 59.22 -30.14
N THR A 7 -1.02 59.40 -29.11
CA THR A 7 -0.67 59.15 -27.72
C THR A 7 -0.76 57.64 -27.47
N LEU A 8 0.36 56.96 -27.32
CA LEU A 8 0.48 55.60 -26.82
C LEU A 8 0.21 55.59 -25.32
N LEU A 9 -0.98 55.20 -24.88
CA LEU A 9 -1.25 54.82 -23.51
C LEU A 9 -0.65 53.41 -23.29
N GLY A 10 0.51 53.37 -22.62
CA GLY A 10 1.12 52.16 -22.11
C GLY A 10 0.28 51.59 -20.97
N LEU A 11 -0.57 50.61 -21.21
CA LEU A 11 -1.12 49.75 -20.16
C LEU A 11 0.00 48.84 -19.63
N CYS A 12 0.62 49.22 -18.51
CA CYS A 12 1.40 48.33 -17.67
C CYS A 12 0.43 47.29 -17.04
N LEU A 13 0.22 46.20 -17.69
CA LEU A 13 -0.33 44.99 -17.07
C LEU A 13 0.71 44.46 -16.08
N ASN A 14 0.57 44.80 -14.80
CA ASN A 14 1.24 44.11 -13.71
C ASN A 14 0.72 42.66 -13.67
N LEU A 15 1.34 41.78 -14.43
CA LEU A 15 1.25 40.35 -14.23
C LEU A 15 1.97 40.04 -12.91
N ASN A 16 1.23 40.03 -11.80
CA ASN A 16 1.65 39.35 -10.59
C ASN A 16 1.69 37.85 -10.94
N LEU A 17 2.81 37.38 -11.50
CA LEU A 17 3.20 35.97 -11.46
C LEU A 17 3.46 35.67 -9.99
N GLY A 18 2.44 35.17 -9.30
CA GLY A 18 2.61 34.54 -8.00
C GLY A 18 3.64 33.43 -8.14
N LEU A 19 4.83 33.64 -7.61
CA LEU A 19 5.85 32.61 -7.51
C LEU A 19 5.22 31.44 -6.78
N ALA A 20 5.21 30.27 -7.42
CA ALA A 20 4.72 29.04 -6.78
C ALA A 20 5.66 28.74 -5.60
N LEU A 21 5.07 28.49 -4.42
CA LEU A 21 5.81 28.11 -3.23
C LEU A 21 6.75 26.94 -3.52
N GLN A 22 8.02 27.09 -3.19
CA GLN A 22 9.03 26.06 -3.39
C GLN A 22 9.03 25.11 -2.18
N VAL A 23 9.06 23.80 -2.49
CA VAL A 23 9.25 22.75 -1.49
C VAL A 23 10.70 22.29 -1.55
N PRO A 24 11.47 22.40 -0.44
CA PRO A 24 12.89 22.07 -0.44
C PRO A 24 13.13 20.59 -0.78
N GLN A 25 14.16 20.33 -1.56
CA GLN A 25 14.61 18.96 -1.83
C GLN A 25 15.37 18.42 -0.61
N HIS A 26 15.14 17.13 -0.30
CA HIS A 26 15.80 16.44 0.80
C HIS A 26 15.95 14.95 0.49
N ASN A 27 16.83 14.25 1.20
CA ASN A 27 17.05 12.79 1.06
C ASN A 27 16.32 11.97 2.15
N CYS A 28 15.33 12.58 2.79
CA CYS A 28 14.58 12.01 3.90
C CYS A 28 13.22 11.43 3.48
N GLU A 29 12.97 11.21 2.20
CA GLU A 29 11.64 10.86 1.65
C GLU A 29 11.05 9.59 2.26
N ARG A 30 11.90 8.70 2.83
CA ARG A 30 11.45 7.50 3.52
C ARG A 30 10.77 7.78 4.86
N TYR A 31 11.06 8.92 5.46
CA TYR A 31 10.64 9.23 6.84
C TYR A 31 9.94 10.56 7.00
N PHE A 32 10.02 11.45 6.00
CA PHE A 32 9.52 12.80 6.08
C PHE A 32 8.91 13.30 4.78
N SER A 33 7.79 14.06 4.88
CA SER A 33 7.20 14.78 3.73
C SER A 33 6.50 16.06 4.12
N TYR A 34 6.49 16.97 3.15
CA TYR A 34 5.73 18.21 3.22
C TYR A 34 4.31 18.01 2.70
N TYR A 35 3.34 18.66 3.37
CA TYR A 35 1.94 18.64 3.00
C TYR A 35 1.32 20.02 3.05
N LYS A 36 0.28 20.19 2.24
CA LYS A 36 -0.66 21.28 2.36
C LYS A 36 -1.98 20.73 2.88
N GLU A 37 -2.42 21.19 4.04
CA GLU A 37 -3.72 20.83 4.60
C GLU A 37 -4.87 21.53 3.86
N SER A 38 -6.09 21.07 4.06
CA SER A 38 -7.30 21.64 3.44
C SER A 38 -7.58 23.08 3.86
N ASP A 39 -7.10 23.50 5.01
CA ASP A 39 -7.16 24.88 5.51
C ASP A 39 -6.08 25.79 4.90
N GLY A 40 -5.24 25.26 4.01
CA GLY A 40 -4.15 25.95 3.35
C GLY A 40 -2.83 25.97 4.13
N ALA A 41 -2.79 25.45 5.35
CA ALA A 41 -1.57 25.37 6.15
C ALA A 41 -0.59 24.33 5.57
N TYR A 42 0.71 24.59 5.76
CA TYR A 42 1.76 23.63 5.39
C TYR A 42 2.27 22.91 6.62
N ILE A 43 2.40 21.59 6.53
CA ILE A 43 2.92 20.73 7.58
C ILE A 43 4.03 19.83 7.06
N GLY A 44 4.90 19.38 7.97
CA GLY A 44 5.89 18.33 7.72
C GLY A 44 5.56 17.12 8.58
N VAL A 45 5.33 15.96 7.97
CA VAL A 45 4.95 14.73 8.69
C VAL A 45 6.12 13.77 8.72
N PHE A 46 6.41 13.24 9.90
CA PHE A 46 7.42 12.21 10.15
C PHE A 46 6.77 10.86 10.43
N THR A 47 7.29 9.80 9.82
CA THR A 47 6.82 8.42 10.00
C THR A 47 7.94 7.58 10.60
N ALA A 48 7.67 6.88 11.68
CA ALA A 48 8.64 6.00 12.34
C ALA A 48 9.20 4.94 11.37
N PRO A 49 10.50 4.60 11.45
CA PRO A 49 11.13 3.65 10.53
C PRO A 49 10.54 2.24 10.62
N ARG A 50 9.97 1.89 11.76
CA ARG A 50 9.39 0.57 12.05
C ARG A 50 8.13 0.68 12.91
N ALA A 51 7.26 -0.31 12.78
CA ALA A 51 6.08 -0.50 13.63
C ALA A 51 6.45 -1.26 14.92
N GLY A 52 5.49 -1.34 15.86
CA GLY A 52 5.63 -2.16 17.08
C GLY A 52 6.61 -1.58 18.11
N VAL A 53 6.94 -0.29 18.04
CA VAL A 53 7.76 0.40 19.03
C VAL A 53 6.89 1.00 20.14
N ASN A 54 7.29 0.80 21.40
CA ASN A 54 6.56 1.30 22.56
C ASN A 54 6.97 2.73 22.96
N SER A 55 8.11 3.20 22.50
CA SER A 55 8.59 4.58 22.68
C SER A 55 8.98 5.18 21.33
N LEU A 56 8.50 6.37 21.06
CA LEU A 56 8.79 7.13 19.85
C LEU A 56 9.43 8.45 20.28
N GLU A 57 10.73 8.55 20.16
CA GLU A 57 11.47 9.77 20.45
C GLU A 57 12.00 10.34 19.14
N TRP A 58 11.53 11.54 18.81
CA TRP A 58 11.92 12.24 17.60
C TRP A 58 12.76 13.47 17.95
N GLU A 59 13.86 13.63 17.24
CA GLU A 59 14.57 14.89 17.12
C GLU A 59 14.71 15.27 15.66
N VAL A 60 14.23 16.47 15.30
CA VAL A 60 14.26 16.96 13.92
C VAL A 60 14.83 18.36 13.87
N VAL A 61 15.62 18.65 12.86
CA VAL A 61 16.26 19.94 12.66
C VAL A 61 15.93 20.47 11.29
N PHE A 62 15.39 21.68 11.26
CA PHE A 62 15.10 22.43 10.05
C PHE A 62 16.01 23.62 9.90
N ASN A 63 16.26 24.03 8.65
CA ASN A 63 17.01 25.23 8.32
C ASN A 63 16.19 26.08 7.33
N ALA A 64 16.20 27.40 7.49
CA ALA A 64 15.49 28.33 6.66
C ALA A 64 16.38 29.51 6.27
N HIS A 65 16.14 30.10 5.11
CA HIS A 65 16.85 31.31 4.68
C HIS A 65 16.58 32.51 5.60
N GLY A 66 17.60 33.32 5.80
CA GLY A 66 17.55 34.58 6.57
C GLY A 66 17.84 34.43 8.06
N THR A 67 18.12 35.60 8.72
CA THR A 67 18.38 35.69 10.16
C THR A 67 17.18 36.27 10.87
N GLY A 68 16.61 35.53 11.83
CA GLY A 68 15.54 35.98 12.74
C GLY A 68 14.14 36.02 12.12
N GLN A 69 13.12 35.75 12.87
CA GLN A 69 11.64 35.80 12.67
C GLN A 69 11.00 35.43 11.32
N ALA A 70 11.76 35.07 10.26
CA ALA A 70 11.20 34.85 8.94
C ALA A 70 10.38 33.57 8.88
N ALA A 71 10.94 32.40 9.20
CA ALA A 71 10.22 31.12 9.14
C ALA A 71 10.13 30.47 10.52
N THR A 72 8.97 29.86 10.85
CA THR A 72 8.77 29.18 12.12
C THR A 72 8.31 27.74 11.88
N VAL A 73 8.98 26.80 12.53
CA VAL A 73 8.56 25.39 12.61
C VAL A 73 7.89 25.19 13.96
N GLY A 74 6.63 24.79 13.96
CA GLY A 74 5.86 24.50 15.17
C GLY A 74 6.43 23.34 15.98
N SER A 75 5.83 23.05 17.14
CA SER A 75 6.19 21.86 17.93
C SER A 75 5.85 20.58 17.18
N LEU A 76 6.62 19.52 17.40
CA LEU A 76 6.23 18.18 17.00
C LEU A 76 4.98 17.74 17.78
N GLN A 77 4.00 17.21 17.09
CA GLN A 77 2.74 16.74 17.66
C GLN A 77 2.38 15.37 17.07
N PRO A 78 1.66 14.51 17.80
CA PRO A 78 1.14 13.25 17.24
C PRO A 78 0.20 13.49 16.04
N TYR A 79 0.33 12.69 15.00
CA TYR A 79 -0.43 12.85 13.75
C TYR A 79 -1.38 11.68 13.49
N PRO A 80 -2.63 11.90 13.07
CA PRO A 80 -3.29 13.20 12.85
C PRO A 80 -3.79 13.85 14.15
N SER A 81 -3.98 13.07 15.20
CA SER A 81 -4.31 13.48 16.57
C SER A 81 -3.66 12.55 17.57
N LYS A 82 -3.61 12.94 18.85
CA LYS A 82 -3.00 12.13 19.90
C LYS A 82 -3.67 10.75 20.02
N ASP A 83 -5.01 10.72 20.07
CA ASP A 83 -5.75 9.47 20.27
C ASP A 83 -5.61 8.53 19.07
N SER A 84 -5.75 9.07 17.87
CA SER A 84 -5.58 8.31 16.63
C SER A 84 -4.15 7.79 16.46
N ALA A 85 -3.12 8.58 16.80
CA ALA A 85 -1.73 8.14 16.74
C ALA A 85 -1.46 6.98 17.71
N PHE A 86 -1.99 7.04 18.93
CA PHE A 86 -1.85 5.96 19.91
C PHE A 86 -2.63 4.71 19.52
N GLU A 87 -3.83 4.84 18.93
CA GLU A 87 -4.60 3.72 18.41
C GLU A 87 -3.85 2.99 17.29
N LYS A 88 -3.32 3.73 16.33
CA LYS A 88 -2.50 3.17 15.24
C LYS A 88 -1.28 2.40 15.76
N ILE A 89 -0.54 2.96 16.71
CA ILE A 89 0.63 2.30 17.30
C ILE A 89 0.22 1.01 18.02
N ARG A 90 -0.90 1.02 18.76
CA ARG A 90 -1.44 -0.19 19.41
C ARG A 90 -1.88 -1.26 18.42
N ASN A 91 -2.35 -0.85 17.25
CA ASN A 91 -2.71 -1.76 16.15
C ASN A 91 -1.50 -2.26 15.35
N GLY A 92 -0.28 -1.96 15.78
CA GLY A 92 0.95 -2.41 15.13
C GLY A 92 1.33 -1.58 13.90
N GLU A 93 0.79 -0.37 13.75
CA GLU A 93 1.17 0.55 12.70
C GLU A 93 2.36 1.42 13.10
N ARG A 94 3.01 2.06 12.11
CA ARG A 94 4.11 2.99 12.38
C ARG A 94 3.58 4.29 12.95
N GLY A 95 4.13 4.72 14.07
CA GLY A 95 3.77 5.98 14.70
C GLY A 95 4.18 7.18 13.86
N GLN A 96 3.38 8.25 13.93
CA GLN A 96 3.62 9.48 13.19
C GLN A 96 3.52 10.72 14.06
N VAL A 97 4.32 11.71 13.70
CA VAL A 97 4.29 13.05 14.28
C VAL A 97 4.37 14.10 13.18
N PHE A 98 3.93 15.32 13.43
CA PHE A 98 4.01 16.40 12.48
C PHE A 98 4.48 17.71 13.10
N VAL A 99 4.98 18.60 12.27
CA VAL A 99 5.24 20.02 12.55
C VAL A 99 4.41 20.89 11.62
N ARG A 100 3.99 22.07 12.07
CA ARG A 100 3.32 23.07 11.24
C ARG A 100 4.30 24.18 10.90
N PHE A 101 4.34 24.58 9.62
CA PHE A 101 5.17 25.68 9.14
C PHE A 101 4.38 26.99 9.16
N GLN A 102 5.03 28.05 9.62
CA GLN A 102 4.43 29.38 9.71
C GLN A 102 5.47 30.45 9.30
N ASN A 103 5.00 31.58 8.83
CA ASN A 103 5.82 32.75 8.52
C ASN A 103 7.00 32.44 7.56
N PHE A 104 6.81 31.55 6.60
CA PHE A 104 7.78 31.25 5.55
C PHE A 104 7.52 32.14 4.34
N GLY A 105 8.58 32.45 3.55
CA GLY A 105 8.50 33.23 2.31
C GLY A 105 8.08 32.37 1.11
N ASP A 106 8.90 32.40 0.07
CA ASP A 106 8.65 31.64 -1.17
C ASP A 106 9.06 30.17 -1.08
N GLU A 107 9.71 29.75 0.02
CA GLU A 107 10.19 28.40 0.25
C GLU A 107 9.90 27.95 1.69
N LEU A 108 9.53 26.66 1.85
CA LEU A 108 9.34 26.06 3.18
C LEU A 108 10.68 25.81 3.87
N PRO A 109 10.74 25.78 5.23
CA PRO A 109 11.94 25.36 5.95
C PRO A 109 12.41 23.97 5.51
N LYS A 110 13.68 23.81 5.18
CA LYS A 110 14.30 22.57 4.72
C LYS A 110 14.64 21.67 5.91
N LEU A 111 14.23 20.40 5.85
CA LEU A 111 14.67 19.40 6.81
C LEU A 111 16.15 19.09 6.58
N ILE A 112 17.00 19.31 7.59
CA ILE A 112 18.44 19.01 7.51
C ILE A 112 18.88 17.81 8.33
N ARG A 113 18.12 17.42 9.36
CA ARG A 113 18.39 16.22 10.17
C ARG A 113 17.11 15.66 10.77
N ALA A 114 16.99 14.33 10.77
CA ALA A 114 15.96 13.62 11.51
C ALA A 114 16.58 12.41 12.23
N GLU A 115 16.24 12.29 13.52
CA GLU A 115 16.63 11.19 14.38
C GLU A 115 15.40 10.58 15.03
N PHE A 116 15.41 9.27 15.21
CA PHE A 116 14.35 8.50 15.85
C PHE A 116 14.96 7.50 16.84
N ASN A 117 14.59 7.60 18.13
CA ASN A 117 15.14 6.78 19.22
C ASN A 117 16.68 6.74 19.17
N ASP A 118 17.32 7.92 19.09
CA ASP A 118 18.76 8.13 18.98
C ASP A 118 19.42 7.56 17.70
N GLU A 119 18.64 7.06 16.74
CA GLU A 119 19.13 6.59 15.46
C GLU A 119 18.99 7.71 14.40
N LEU A 120 20.11 8.08 13.76
CA LEU A 120 20.09 9.05 12.66
C LEU A 120 19.43 8.42 11.42
N LEU A 121 18.30 8.98 11.01
CA LEU A 121 17.57 8.48 9.85
C LEU A 121 18.01 9.13 8.53
N CYS A 122 18.32 10.43 8.57
CA CYS A 122 18.74 11.17 7.38
C CYS A 122 19.41 12.52 7.76
N ARG A 123 20.23 13.01 6.83
CA ARG A 123 20.90 14.32 6.94
C ARG A 123 21.00 14.96 5.56
N ASN A 124 20.73 16.28 5.50
CA ASN A 124 20.88 17.12 4.33
C ASN A 124 21.76 18.33 4.65
N ASP A 125 22.30 18.96 3.63
CA ASP A 125 23.09 20.19 3.76
C ASP A 125 22.20 21.37 4.19
N GLU A 126 22.76 22.25 4.98
CA GLU A 126 22.14 23.51 5.36
C GLU A 126 22.12 24.47 4.16
N TYR A 127 21.27 25.50 4.23
CA TYR A 127 21.38 26.64 3.31
C TYR A 127 22.61 27.47 3.61
N ASP A 128 23.17 28.11 2.60
CA ASP A 128 24.23 29.07 2.76
C ASP A 128 23.80 30.25 3.67
N ALA A 129 24.73 30.79 4.40
CA ALA A 129 24.45 31.94 5.26
C ALA A 129 24.02 33.19 4.43
N PRO A 130 23.05 33.98 4.92
CA PRO A 130 22.42 33.92 6.23
C PRO A 130 21.27 32.89 6.29
N SER A 131 21.33 31.94 7.25
CA SER A 131 20.29 30.97 7.50
C SER A 131 20.02 30.80 9.00
N SER A 132 18.89 30.24 9.36
CA SER A 132 18.49 29.99 10.75
C SER A 132 18.10 28.52 10.94
N THR A 133 18.52 27.91 12.05
CA THR A 133 18.31 26.51 12.36
C THR A 133 17.31 26.34 13.51
N MET A 134 16.37 25.40 13.37
CA MET A 134 15.28 25.17 14.31
C MET A 134 15.21 23.68 14.68
N THR A 135 15.46 23.34 15.94
CA THR A 135 15.36 21.97 16.44
C THR A 135 14.01 21.74 17.12
N ARG A 136 13.38 20.58 16.87
CA ARG A 136 12.15 20.13 17.53
C ARG A 136 12.32 18.74 18.06
N ARG A 137 11.78 18.49 19.27
CA ARG A 137 11.84 17.18 19.93
C ARG A 137 10.45 16.78 20.42
N GLN A 138 10.14 15.50 20.35
CA GLN A 138 8.91 14.91 20.87
C GLN A 138 9.19 13.50 21.34
N SER A 139 8.72 13.18 22.56
CA SER A 139 8.70 11.82 23.07
C SER A 139 7.26 11.38 23.32
N MET A 140 6.92 10.16 22.86
CA MET A 140 5.64 9.50 23.10
C MET A 140 5.89 8.09 23.56
N SER A 141 5.15 7.63 24.60
CA SER A 141 5.19 6.24 25.07
C SER A 141 3.77 5.66 25.12
N THR A 142 3.63 4.44 24.67
CA THR A 142 2.37 3.69 24.70
C THR A 142 2.16 2.90 26.01
N SER A 143 3.16 2.85 26.89
CA SER A 143 3.02 2.24 28.20
C SER A 143 2.11 3.12 29.08
N THR A 144 0.93 2.62 29.41
CA THR A 144 0.06 3.18 30.45
C THR A 144 0.84 3.19 31.77
N PRO A 145 0.90 4.31 32.51
CA PRO A 145 1.41 4.28 33.87
C PRO A 145 0.53 3.31 34.66
N ILE A 146 1.12 2.30 35.25
CA ILE A 146 0.43 1.45 36.24
C ILE A 146 0.13 2.38 37.41
N THR A 147 -1.07 2.91 37.43
CA THR A 147 -1.60 3.58 38.63
C THR A 147 -1.68 2.50 39.70
N GLN A 148 -0.83 2.60 40.69
CA GLN A 148 -0.93 1.79 41.88
C GLN A 148 -2.32 2.05 42.47
N ILE A 149 -3.23 1.10 42.27
CA ILE A 149 -4.48 1.05 43.02
C ILE A 149 -4.08 0.64 44.43
N SER A 150 -3.98 1.63 45.32
CA SER A 150 -3.94 1.42 46.76
C SER A 150 -5.21 0.66 47.16
N ALA A 151 -5.02 -0.53 47.67
CA ALA A 151 -6.10 -1.39 48.19
C ALA A 151 -6.96 -0.64 49.22
N PRO A 152 -8.28 -0.73 49.16
CA PRO A 152 -9.17 -0.21 50.22
C PRO A 152 -9.00 -1.10 51.48
N ARG A 153 -8.86 -0.43 52.62
CA ARG A 153 -8.82 -0.98 53.95
C ARG A 153 -10.07 -1.86 54.19
N GLU A 154 -9.84 -3.11 54.59
CA GLU A 154 -10.87 -4.05 55.05
C GLU A 154 -11.65 -3.47 56.23
N THR A 155 -12.96 -3.33 56.06
CA THR A 155 -13.91 -3.28 57.15
C THR A 155 -14.57 -4.64 57.29
N ALA A 156 -14.48 -5.20 58.50
CA ALA A 156 -14.99 -6.50 58.89
C ALA A 156 -16.52 -6.61 58.74
N VAL A 157 -16.98 -7.73 58.16
CA VAL A 157 -18.39 -8.18 58.19
C VAL A 157 -18.42 -9.69 58.42
N PRO A 158 -19.45 -10.22 59.12
CA PRO A 158 -19.35 -11.42 59.96
C PRO A 158 -19.51 -12.74 59.21
N ARG A 159 -18.95 -13.78 59.87
CA ARG A 159 -19.05 -15.21 59.49
C ARG A 159 -20.48 -15.68 59.34
N PHE A 160 -20.81 -16.30 58.19
CA PHE A 160 -21.84 -17.32 58.11
C PHE A 160 -21.22 -18.68 57.83
N VAL A 161 -21.53 -19.62 58.71
CA VAL A 161 -21.16 -21.04 58.64
C VAL A 161 -22.12 -21.72 57.67
N GLN A 162 -21.63 -22.39 56.65
CA GLN A 162 -22.41 -23.41 55.94
C GLN A 162 -21.56 -24.63 55.60
N ASN A 163 -22.17 -25.75 55.92
CA ASN A 163 -21.67 -27.11 55.83
C ASN A 163 -21.36 -27.59 54.42
N THR A 164 -20.24 -28.27 54.29
CA THR A 164 -19.89 -29.06 53.10
C THR A 164 -20.34 -30.52 53.29
N PRO A 165 -20.88 -31.17 52.25
CA PRO A 165 -20.96 -32.65 52.23
C PRO A 165 -19.69 -33.19 51.59
N LYS A 166 -19.17 -34.27 52.19
CA LYS A 166 -18.07 -35.11 51.76
C LYS A 166 -18.39 -35.76 50.40
N ALA A 167 -17.46 -35.73 49.43
CA ALA A 167 -17.45 -36.56 48.27
C ALA A 167 -16.42 -37.71 48.41
N ALA A 168 -16.83 -38.89 48.05
CA ALA A 168 -16.08 -40.12 48.10
C ALA A 168 -14.99 -40.23 47.02
N PRO A 169 -14.00 -41.15 47.20
CA PRO A 169 -12.83 -41.24 46.33
C PRO A 169 -13.13 -41.96 45.00
N ARG A 170 -12.59 -41.44 43.93
CA ARG A 170 -12.59 -42.13 42.64
C ARG A 170 -11.16 -42.61 42.30
N ASP A 171 -11.17 -43.86 41.90
CA ASP A 171 -10.05 -44.71 41.59
C ASP A 171 -9.09 -44.12 40.51
N ARG A 172 -7.83 -44.35 40.78
CA ARG A 172 -6.69 -44.03 39.94
C ARG A 172 -6.48 -45.22 38.97
N VAL A 173 -6.74 -45.01 37.71
CA VAL A 173 -6.34 -45.95 36.65
C VAL A 173 -4.96 -45.55 36.14
N VAL A 174 -3.99 -46.41 36.38
CA VAL A 174 -2.61 -46.30 35.88
C VAL A 174 -2.57 -46.93 34.49
N PHE A 175 -2.22 -46.18 33.46
CA PHE A 175 -1.84 -46.76 32.18
C PHE A 175 -0.31 -46.88 32.08
N GLN A 176 0.17 -48.11 31.97
CA GLN A 176 1.54 -48.45 31.65
C GLN A 176 1.82 -48.16 30.17
N SER A 177 2.95 -47.44 29.95
CA SER A 177 3.52 -47.23 28.63
C SER A 177 4.21 -48.51 28.14
N GLY A 178 3.67 -49.13 27.10
CA GLY A 178 4.32 -50.17 26.30
C GLY A 178 4.95 -49.56 25.07
N PHE A 179 6.27 -49.61 24.99
CA PHE A 179 7.02 -49.33 23.77
C PHE A 179 6.82 -50.48 22.79
N LEU A 180 6.30 -50.16 21.59
CA LEU A 180 6.40 -51.03 20.43
C LEU A 180 7.26 -50.34 19.38
N ASP A 181 8.46 -50.87 19.21
CA ASP A 181 9.39 -50.60 18.14
C ASP A 181 8.87 -51.22 16.84
N LEU A 182 8.53 -50.42 15.85
CA LEU A 182 8.21 -50.84 14.51
C LEU A 182 9.04 -50.01 13.52
N SER A 183 10.27 -50.48 13.29
CA SER A 183 11.07 -50.12 12.13
C SER A 183 10.45 -50.75 10.87
N PRO A 184 10.14 -49.98 9.80
CA PRO A 184 9.75 -50.55 8.53
C PRO A 184 10.96 -50.98 7.70
N PRO A 185 10.84 -52.05 6.92
CA PRO A 185 11.95 -52.56 6.11
C PRO A 185 12.24 -51.67 4.91
N SER A 186 13.52 -51.49 4.65
CA SER A 186 14.06 -50.85 3.48
C SER A 186 13.66 -51.58 2.18
N GLN A 187 12.91 -50.92 1.33
CA GLN A 187 12.81 -51.30 -0.09
C GLN A 187 13.27 -50.11 -0.94
N HIS A 188 14.43 -50.28 -1.56
CA HIS A 188 14.87 -49.49 -2.69
C HIS A 188 13.90 -49.65 -3.86
N SER A 189 13.17 -48.59 -4.19
CA SER A 189 12.56 -48.43 -5.51
C SER A 189 13.06 -47.12 -6.07
N SER A 190 14.03 -47.20 -6.97
CA SER A 190 14.58 -46.11 -7.75
C SER A 190 13.54 -45.70 -8.81
N ASN A 191 12.88 -44.59 -8.59
CA ASN A 191 12.02 -43.95 -9.57
C ASN A 191 12.83 -42.82 -10.25
N PRO A 192 13.18 -42.90 -11.57
CA PRO A 192 14.14 -41.98 -12.21
C PRO A 192 13.57 -40.61 -12.62
N PHE A 193 12.35 -40.26 -12.18
CA PHE A 193 11.66 -39.03 -12.65
C PHE A 193 11.51 -37.91 -11.63
N LEU A 194 12.13 -38.03 -10.44
CA LEU A 194 12.04 -36.99 -9.37
C LEU A 194 13.38 -36.36 -9.05
N ASN A 195 14.15 -35.98 -10.08
CA ASN A 195 15.30 -35.09 -9.83
C ASN A 195 15.25 -33.91 -10.82
N ARG A 196 14.19 -33.10 -10.73
CA ARG A 196 14.26 -31.72 -11.20
C ARG A 196 14.69 -30.88 -10.02
N ASN A 197 15.95 -30.46 -10.02
CA ASN A 197 16.45 -29.34 -9.24
C ASN A 197 15.55 -28.14 -9.52
N ILE A 198 14.57 -27.89 -8.65
CA ILE A 198 13.87 -26.62 -8.58
C ILE A 198 14.91 -25.66 -7.99
N PRO A 199 15.35 -24.64 -8.71
CA PRO A 199 16.25 -23.65 -8.11
C PRO A 199 15.57 -23.08 -6.87
N ARG A 200 16.29 -22.99 -5.78
CA ARG A 200 15.83 -22.29 -4.57
C ARG A 200 15.66 -20.82 -4.94
N ILE A 201 14.41 -20.39 -5.18
CA ILE A 201 14.01 -19.03 -5.54
C ILE A 201 13.84 -18.17 -4.26
N GLU A 202 14.61 -18.41 -3.23
CA GLU A 202 14.42 -17.70 -1.94
C GLU A 202 15.16 -16.36 -1.83
N SER A 203 16.20 -16.11 -2.65
CA SER A 203 17.04 -14.92 -2.48
C SER A 203 16.50 -13.63 -3.13
N ASP A 204 15.62 -13.71 -4.14
CA ASP A 204 15.08 -12.51 -4.82
C ASP A 204 13.80 -11.96 -4.16
N PHE A 205 13.27 -12.62 -3.13
CA PHE A 205 12.05 -12.21 -2.44
C PHE A 205 12.27 -11.37 -1.19
N GLU A 206 13.51 -11.12 -0.79
CA GLU A 206 13.80 -10.36 0.45
C GLU A 206 13.38 -8.89 0.36
N GLU A 207 13.18 -8.34 -0.83
CA GLU A 207 12.86 -6.92 -1.02
C GLU A 207 11.45 -6.63 -1.53
N CYS A 208 10.55 -7.62 -1.65
CA CYS A 208 9.21 -7.41 -2.18
C CYS A 208 8.25 -6.75 -1.18
N GLY A 209 7.19 -6.10 -1.68
CA GLY A 209 6.05 -5.61 -0.92
C GLY A 209 6.37 -4.49 0.05
N VAL A 210 7.51 -3.85 -0.11
CA VAL A 210 7.89 -2.70 0.68
C VAL A 210 7.20 -1.49 0.09
N GLU A 211 6.24 -0.93 0.83
CA GLU A 211 5.61 0.33 0.48
C GLU A 211 6.68 1.40 0.41
N GLY A 212 6.74 2.10 -0.70
CA GLY A 212 7.57 3.27 -0.82
C GLY A 212 7.09 4.35 0.11
N PHE A 213 7.65 5.52 0.01
CA PHE A 213 7.22 6.64 0.81
C PHE A 213 5.76 6.97 0.52
N ALA A 214 4.89 6.70 1.48
CA ALA A 214 3.50 7.11 1.48
C ALA A 214 3.28 8.09 2.62
N PRO A 215 3.05 9.36 2.30
CA PRO A 215 2.42 10.23 3.26
C PRO A 215 1.01 9.68 3.56
N LEU A 216 0.65 9.54 4.82
CA LEU A 216 -0.72 9.22 5.20
C LEU A 216 -1.63 10.38 4.80
N GLN A 217 -2.42 10.18 3.78
CA GLN A 217 -3.51 11.09 3.44
C GLN A 217 -4.74 10.74 4.29
N ILE A 218 -5.23 11.73 5.03
CA ILE A 218 -6.56 11.65 5.63
C ILE A 218 -7.57 11.93 4.51
N GLY A 219 -8.47 10.98 4.25
CA GLY A 219 -9.46 11.08 3.16
C GLY A 219 -9.02 10.41 1.87
N GLY A 220 -8.24 9.37 1.98
CA GLY A 220 -7.66 8.44 1.06
C GLY A 220 -8.17 8.36 -0.36
N ASP A 221 -7.63 9.18 -1.29
CA ASP A 221 -7.94 8.98 -2.70
C ASP A 221 -6.70 9.03 -3.60
N LEU A 222 -5.72 9.89 -3.34
CA LEU A 222 -4.55 9.99 -4.22
C LEU A 222 -3.37 9.15 -3.71
N VAL A 223 -2.85 8.28 -4.58
CA VAL A 223 -1.59 7.57 -4.33
C VAL A 223 -0.44 8.56 -4.49
N THR A 224 0.44 8.62 -3.51
CA THR A 224 1.68 9.38 -3.67
C THR A 224 2.61 8.65 -4.62
N ARG A 225 3.40 9.39 -5.37
CA ARG A 225 4.36 8.82 -6.30
C ARG A 225 5.36 7.91 -5.58
N GLY A 226 5.44 6.65 -6.03
CA GLY A 226 6.30 5.64 -5.41
C GLY A 226 5.73 4.99 -4.15
N GLN A 227 4.52 5.33 -3.72
CA GLN A 227 3.86 4.69 -2.58
C GLN A 227 3.71 3.19 -2.81
N TYR A 228 3.17 2.80 -3.96
CA TYR A 228 3.09 1.41 -4.39
C TYR A 228 4.02 1.20 -5.59
N PRO A 229 5.31 0.92 -5.37
CA PRO A 229 6.30 0.91 -6.44
C PRO A 229 6.13 -0.27 -7.43
N TRP A 230 5.25 -1.19 -7.14
CA TRP A 230 4.82 -2.25 -8.05
C TRP A 230 3.70 -1.83 -9.00
N LEU A 231 3.05 -0.67 -8.75
CA LEU A 231 1.97 -0.17 -9.57
C LEU A 231 2.50 0.27 -10.93
N ALA A 232 1.95 -0.30 -12.00
CA ALA A 232 2.33 0.02 -13.36
C ALA A 232 1.10 0.04 -14.28
N ALA A 233 1.22 0.71 -15.42
CA ALA A 233 0.12 0.90 -16.35
C ALA A 233 0.33 0.09 -17.63
N LEU A 234 -0.71 -0.64 -18.05
CA LEU A 234 -0.73 -1.36 -19.31
C LEU A 234 -1.31 -0.48 -20.42
N TYR A 235 -0.60 -0.43 -21.53
CA TYR A 235 -1.02 0.27 -22.75
C TYR A 235 -1.13 -0.71 -23.91
N GLU A 236 -2.08 -0.47 -24.78
CA GLU A 236 -2.30 -1.22 -26.02
C GLU A 236 -2.22 -0.28 -27.23
N GLY A 237 -1.49 -0.68 -28.28
CA GLY A 237 -1.38 0.02 -29.54
C GLY A 237 0.01 -0.01 -30.14
N SER A 238 0.13 0.17 -31.47
CA SER A 238 1.40 0.18 -32.20
C SER A 238 1.92 1.59 -32.48
N SER A 239 1.07 2.53 -32.84
CA SER A 239 1.43 3.93 -33.15
C SER A 239 0.93 4.93 -32.11
N THR A 240 -0.25 4.69 -31.56
CA THR A 240 -0.85 5.48 -30.47
C THR A 240 -1.27 4.51 -29.37
N ALA A 241 -0.45 4.41 -28.32
CA ALA A 241 -0.73 3.53 -27.21
C ALA A 241 -1.83 4.13 -26.31
N THR A 242 -2.89 3.37 -26.07
CA THR A 242 -4.00 3.75 -25.18
C THR A 242 -3.94 2.97 -23.88
N TYR A 243 -4.24 3.65 -22.77
CA TYR A 243 -4.31 3.02 -21.46
C TYR A 243 -5.40 1.95 -21.44
N LYS A 244 -5.06 0.76 -20.95
CA LYS A 244 -5.92 -0.42 -20.95
C LYS A 244 -6.31 -0.86 -19.55
N CYS A 245 -5.30 -1.21 -18.75
CA CYS A 245 -5.46 -1.84 -17.44
C CYS A 245 -4.32 -1.46 -16.51
N VAL A 246 -4.45 -1.85 -15.25
CA VAL A 246 -3.36 -1.85 -14.28
C VAL A 246 -2.60 -3.17 -14.33
N VAL A 247 -1.31 -3.12 -14.09
CA VAL A 247 -0.47 -4.30 -13.86
C VAL A 247 0.37 -4.10 -12.60
N SER A 248 0.79 -5.17 -11.96
CA SER A 248 1.67 -5.12 -10.80
C SER A 248 2.97 -5.87 -11.05
N VAL A 249 4.09 -5.25 -10.72
CA VAL A 249 5.41 -5.87 -10.80
C VAL A 249 5.50 -7.00 -9.77
N ILE A 250 5.93 -8.21 -10.19
CA ILE A 250 6.14 -9.36 -9.30
C ILE A 250 7.54 -9.97 -9.38
N SER A 251 8.32 -9.60 -10.38
CA SER A 251 9.75 -9.92 -10.50
C SER A 251 10.43 -8.92 -11.44
N LYS A 252 11.74 -9.04 -11.66
CA LYS A 252 12.48 -8.18 -12.61
C LYS A 252 12.00 -8.27 -14.06
N ARG A 253 11.30 -9.32 -14.42
CA ARG A 253 10.84 -9.52 -15.82
C ARG A 253 9.36 -9.84 -15.95
N THR A 254 8.61 -9.95 -14.86
CA THR A 254 7.20 -10.35 -14.92
C THR A 254 6.32 -9.36 -14.19
N VAL A 255 5.23 -9.00 -14.85
CA VAL A 255 4.12 -8.28 -14.23
C VAL A 255 2.84 -9.13 -14.29
N ILE A 256 1.97 -8.97 -13.30
CA ILE A 256 0.68 -9.68 -13.19
C ILE A 256 -0.48 -8.71 -13.42
N THR A 257 -1.54 -9.19 -14.04
CA THR A 257 -2.78 -8.44 -14.33
C THR A 257 -3.97 -9.40 -14.44
N ALA A 258 -5.13 -8.90 -14.84
CA ALA A 258 -6.28 -9.74 -15.21
C ALA A 258 -6.09 -10.33 -16.64
N ALA A 259 -6.54 -11.57 -16.85
CA ALA A 259 -6.46 -12.21 -18.16
C ALA A 259 -7.29 -11.46 -19.20
N HIS A 260 -8.47 -10.93 -18.85
CA HIS A 260 -9.31 -10.17 -19.79
C HIS A 260 -8.64 -8.91 -20.36
N CYS A 261 -7.59 -8.41 -19.70
CA CYS A 261 -6.81 -7.29 -20.21
C CYS A 261 -5.91 -7.64 -21.39
N ILE A 262 -5.47 -8.92 -21.45
CA ILE A 262 -4.38 -9.36 -22.35
C ILE A 262 -4.76 -10.57 -23.23
N TYR A 263 -5.88 -11.22 -22.97
CA TYR A 263 -6.31 -12.40 -23.71
C TYR A 263 -6.53 -12.09 -25.20
N GLY A 264 -5.94 -12.94 -26.07
CA GLY A 264 -6.01 -12.78 -27.52
C GLY A 264 -5.21 -11.59 -28.06
N LYS A 265 -4.34 -10.96 -27.24
CA LYS A 265 -3.48 -9.86 -27.64
C LYS A 265 -2.09 -10.36 -28.01
N GLU A 266 -1.53 -9.75 -29.07
CA GLU A 266 -0.15 -9.98 -29.45
C GLU A 266 0.81 -9.18 -28.56
N ALA A 267 1.93 -9.79 -28.17
CA ALA A 267 2.90 -9.17 -27.27
C ALA A 267 3.44 -7.83 -27.80
N ASN A 268 3.63 -7.72 -29.12
CA ASN A 268 4.12 -6.51 -29.80
C ASN A 268 3.14 -5.33 -29.79
N GLN A 269 1.90 -5.56 -29.38
CA GLN A 269 0.88 -4.53 -29.24
C GLN A 269 0.79 -4.00 -27.80
N LEU A 270 1.53 -4.61 -26.86
CA LEU A 270 1.43 -4.32 -25.44
C LEU A 270 2.69 -3.66 -24.90
N TRP A 271 2.48 -2.63 -24.08
CA TRP A 271 3.52 -1.87 -23.42
C TRP A 271 3.20 -1.70 -21.94
N VAL A 272 4.21 -1.86 -21.09
CA VAL A 272 4.10 -1.64 -19.66
C VAL A 272 4.85 -0.37 -19.29
N TYR A 273 4.17 0.56 -18.66
CA TYR A 273 4.77 1.78 -18.14
C TYR A 273 5.03 1.61 -16.64
N LEU A 274 6.26 1.27 -16.28
CA LEU A 274 6.76 1.05 -14.94
C LEU A 274 7.01 2.37 -14.23
N GLY A 275 6.74 2.46 -12.90
CA GLY A 275 6.97 3.67 -12.12
C GLY A 275 6.11 4.87 -12.54
N ARG A 276 5.04 4.63 -13.31
CA ARG A 276 4.08 5.64 -13.77
C ARG A 276 3.30 6.20 -12.60
N HIS A 277 3.08 7.51 -12.60
CA HIS A 277 2.22 8.20 -11.65
C HIS A 277 1.27 9.17 -12.37
N ASP A 278 1.80 10.06 -13.18
CA ASP A 278 1.02 11.01 -13.96
C ASP A 278 0.77 10.49 -15.38
N ARG A 279 -0.49 10.15 -15.69
CA ARG A 279 -0.84 9.63 -17.03
C ARG A 279 -0.70 10.66 -18.16
N ASN A 280 -0.65 11.94 -17.84
CA ASN A 280 -0.53 13.01 -18.84
C ASN A 280 0.93 13.41 -19.12
N GLU A 281 1.86 13.04 -18.24
CA GLU A 281 3.29 13.34 -18.40
C GLU A 281 3.97 12.26 -19.23
N ASN A 282 4.61 12.64 -20.35
CA ASN A 282 5.32 11.71 -21.22
C ASN A 282 6.50 12.40 -21.92
N PRO A 283 7.76 12.00 -21.66
CA PRO A 283 8.18 10.99 -20.69
C PRO A 283 8.06 11.49 -19.25
N GLU A 284 7.72 10.59 -18.33
CA GLU A 284 7.69 10.88 -16.91
C GLU A 284 9.03 10.49 -16.28
N ASN A 285 9.68 11.44 -15.56
CA ASN A 285 10.99 11.20 -14.96
C ASN A 285 10.94 10.03 -13.94
N GLY A 286 11.89 9.08 -14.06
CA GLY A 286 11.96 7.88 -13.21
C GLY A 286 10.92 6.81 -13.53
N ALA A 287 10.11 6.99 -14.56
CA ALA A 287 9.26 5.95 -15.15
C ALA A 287 9.91 5.36 -16.40
N SER A 288 9.58 4.11 -16.75
CA SER A 288 10.15 3.39 -17.88
C SER A 288 9.06 2.68 -18.67
N LEU A 289 9.03 2.92 -19.99
CA LEU A 289 8.14 2.21 -20.92
C LEU A 289 8.87 0.99 -21.48
N VAL A 290 8.33 -0.21 -21.21
CA VAL A 290 8.95 -1.48 -21.60
C VAL A 290 7.96 -2.28 -22.44
N SER A 291 8.47 -2.85 -23.55
CA SER A 291 7.69 -3.75 -24.41
C SER A 291 7.55 -5.15 -23.81
N VAL A 292 6.48 -5.83 -24.19
CA VAL A 292 6.17 -7.19 -23.77
C VAL A 292 6.77 -8.21 -24.74
N SER A 293 7.34 -9.29 -24.21
CA SER A 293 7.87 -10.42 -24.99
C SER A 293 6.92 -11.60 -25.07
N ARG A 294 6.15 -11.85 -23.98
CA ARG A 294 5.16 -12.94 -23.93
C ARG A 294 3.92 -12.53 -23.15
N VAL A 295 2.80 -12.99 -23.65
CA VAL A 295 1.48 -12.95 -22.96
C VAL A 295 1.16 -14.36 -22.50
N ILE A 296 0.81 -14.52 -21.23
CA ILE A 296 0.53 -15.84 -20.63
C ILE A 296 -0.78 -15.74 -19.86
N THR A 297 -1.75 -16.58 -20.25
CA THR A 297 -3.03 -16.74 -19.56
C THR A 297 -3.25 -18.20 -19.20
N PRO A 298 -3.98 -18.51 -18.10
CA PRO A 298 -4.31 -19.89 -17.78
C PRO A 298 -5.16 -20.52 -18.90
N SER A 299 -4.95 -21.82 -19.17
CA SER A 299 -5.80 -22.57 -20.12
C SER A 299 -7.26 -22.64 -19.71
N ALA A 300 -7.55 -22.45 -18.43
CA ALA A 300 -8.90 -22.38 -17.91
C ALA A 300 -9.60 -21.03 -18.19
N TYR A 301 -8.89 -20.03 -18.71
CA TYR A 301 -9.47 -18.76 -19.13
C TYR A 301 -9.83 -18.80 -20.61
N GLU A 302 -11.10 -18.81 -20.93
CA GLU A 302 -11.63 -18.99 -22.30
C GLU A 302 -12.14 -17.68 -22.92
N GLY A 303 -11.68 -16.53 -22.41
CA GLY A 303 -12.12 -15.20 -22.91
C GLY A 303 -13.48 -14.76 -22.38
N SER A 304 -14.10 -15.52 -21.50
CA SER A 304 -15.34 -15.14 -20.82
C SER A 304 -15.04 -14.19 -19.65
N PRO A 305 -15.96 -13.27 -19.31
CA PRO A 305 -15.81 -12.40 -18.13
C PRO A 305 -15.97 -13.15 -16.80
N VAL A 306 -15.69 -14.45 -16.76
CA VAL A 306 -15.76 -15.26 -15.52
C VAL A 306 -14.51 -15.03 -14.70
N PRO A 307 -14.61 -14.49 -13.47
CA PRO A 307 -13.46 -14.15 -12.64
C PRO A 307 -12.61 -15.35 -12.16
N ASP A 308 -13.07 -16.56 -12.39
CA ASP A 308 -12.52 -17.81 -11.84
C ASP A 308 -11.05 -18.07 -12.20
N ALA A 309 -10.65 -17.73 -13.43
CA ALA A 309 -9.27 -17.85 -13.91
C ALA A 309 -8.77 -16.55 -14.55
N ASP A 310 -9.36 -15.42 -14.20
CA ASP A 310 -9.06 -14.13 -14.78
C ASP A 310 -7.79 -13.52 -14.19
N VAL A 311 -6.68 -14.22 -14.39
CA VAL A 311 -5.32 -13.80 -14.02
C VAL A 311 -4.39 -14.03 -15.20
N GLY A 312 -3.48 -13.09 -15.45
CA GLY A 312 -2.55 -13.17 -16.56
C GLY A 312 -1.17 -12.59 -16.23
N LEU A 313 -0.17 -13.05 -16.95
CA LEU A 313 1.21 -12.59 -16.80
C LEU A 313 1.70 -12.00 -18.11
N LEU A 314 2.48 -10.93 -18.00
CA LEU A 314 3.26 -10.37 -19.08
C LEU A 314 4.73 -10.50 -18.74
N VAL A 315 5.49 -11.13 -19.62
CA VAL A 315 6.96 -11.18 -19.53
C VAL A 315 7.51 -10.02 -20.35
N LEU A 316 8.35 -9.21 -19.75
CA LEU A 316 8.95 -8.04 -20.38
C LEU A 316 10.17 -8.42 -21.23
N ASN A 317 10.44 -7.67 -22.30
CA ASN A 317 11.59 -7.89 -23.17
C ASN A 317 12.92 -7.66 -22.44
N ALA A 318 12.96 -6.67 -21.55
CA ALA A 318 14.13 -6.36 -20.74
C ALA A 318 13.84 -6.55 -19.26
N ALA A 319 14.85 -6.95 -18.51
CA ALA A 319 14.78 -6.92 -17.05
C ALA A 319 14.69 -5.46 -16.58
N MET A 320 13.79 -5.19 -15.64
CA MET A 320 13.67 -3.86 -15.03
C MET A 320 14.70 -3.68 -13.92
N GLU A 321 15.22 -2.47 -13.80
CA GLU A 321 15.99 -2.07 -12.63
C GLU A 321 15.05 -1.62 -11.52
N TYR A 322 15.26 -2.14 -10.30
CA TYR A 322 14.52 -1.70 -9.14
C TYR A 322 14.97 -0.32 -8.69
N THR A 323 14.02 0.55 -8.51
CA THR A 323 14.21 1.93 -8.06
C THR A 323 13.22 2.26 -6.95
N LYS A 324 13.26 3.47 -6.40
CA LYS A 324 12.24 3.94 -5.46
C LYS A 324 10.81 3.97 -6.06
N TYR A 325 10.68 3.89 -7.38
CA TYR A 325 9.40 3.90 -8.10
C TYR A 325 9.04 2.56 -8.75
N ILE A 326 9.97 1.60 -8.76
CA ILE A 326 9.81 0.30 -9.40
C ILE A 326 10.35 -0.77 -8.47
N GLN A 327 9.48 -1.53 -7.81
CA GLN A 327 9.81 -2.65 -6.92
C GLN A 327 8.72 -3.71 -6.99
N PRO A 328 9.00 -4.97 -6.62
CA PRO A 328 8.01 -6.02 -6.73
C PRO A 328 7.03 -6.05 -5.55
N LEU A 329 5.78 -6.42 -5.83
CA LEU A 329 4.78 -6.85 -4.86
C LEU A 329 5.05 -8.29 -4.45
N CYS A 330 4.90 -8.63 -3.17
CA CYS A 330 5.09 -10.01 -2.73
C CYS A 330 3.98 -10.93 -3.25
N LEU A 331 4.35 -12.12 -3.65
CA LEU A 331 3.41 -13.17 -3.98
C LEU A 331 2.84 -13.80 -2.71
N TRP A 332 1.57 -14.18 -2.75
CA TRP A 332 0.92 -14.90 -1.65
C TRP A 332 1.65 -16.19 -1.33
N SER A 333 1.74 -16.54 -0.06
CA SER A 333 2.37 -17.77 0.40
C SER A 333 1.32 -18.69 1.05
N SER A 334 1.49 -19.99 0.88
CA SER A 334 0.56 -20.99 1.43
C SER A 334 0.45 -20.95 2.97
N ASN A 335 1.49 -20.48 3.65
CA ASN A 335 1.50 -20.31 5.11
C ASN A 335 0.71 -19.08 5.61
N MET A 336 0.22 -18.23 4.71
CA MET A 336 -0.55 -17.02 5.08
C MET A 336 -2.03 -17.28 5.31
N GLY A 337 -2.47 -18.53 5.21
CA GLY A 337 -3.86 -18.93 5.40
C GLY A 337 -4.76 -18.60 4.20
N LEU A 338 -5.79 -19.37 4.06
CA LEU A 338 -6.91 -19.26 3.15
C LEU A 338 -8.12 -19.85 3.86
N PRO A 339 -9.28 -19.25 3.86
CA PRO A 339 -9.75 -18.01 3.22
C PRO A 339 -9.32 -16.74 3.96
N PRO A 340 -9.77 -15.56 3.50
CA PRO A 340 -9.59 -14.33 4.27
C PRO A 340 -10.21 -14.49 5.66
N ASN A 341 -9.53 -14.01 6.68
CA ASN A 341 -10.10 -13.96 8.02
C ASN A 341 -11.17 -12.87 8.09
N GLU A 342 -12.14 -13.05 8.95
CA GLU A 342 -13.14 -12.02 9.21
C GLU A 342 -12.44 -10.75 9.68
N GLY A 343 -12.74 -9.63 9.01
CA GLY A 343 -12.11 -8.36 9.32
C GLY A 343 -10.80 -8.07 8.56
N ASP A 344 -10.28 -8.97 7.74
CA ASP A 344 -9.13 -8.67 6.90
C ASP A 344 -9.38 -7.46 6.03
N SER A 345 -8.42 -6.52 6.05
CA SER A 345 -8.43 -5.32 5.22
C SER A 345 -7.39 -5.43 4.13
N GLY A 346 -7.70 -4.85 2.99
CA GLY A 346 -6.80 -4.73 1.86
C GLY A 346 -6.86 -3.34 1.24
N ALA A 347 -5.99 -3.11 0.29
CA ALA A 347 -5.97 -1.91 -0.52
C ALA A 347 -5.94 -2.26 -2.01
N VAL A 348 -6.54 -1.41 -2.81
CA VAL A 348 -6.49 -1.47 -4.28
C VAL A 348 -6.08 -0.10 -4.79
N ALA A 349 -5.14 -0.05 -5.74
CA ALA A 349 -4.68 1.21 -6.31
C ALA A 349 -4.71 1.15 -7.84
N GLY A 350 -5.10 2.27 -8.48
CA GLY A 350 -5.15 2.35 -9.93
C GLY A 350 -5.59 3.71 -10.47
N TRP A 351 -5.72 3.79 -11.80
CA TRP A 351 -6.12 5.00 -12.53
C TRP A 351 -7.55 4.90 -13.09
N GLY A 352 -8.40 4.14 -12.43
CA GLY A 352 -9.77 3.95 -12.84
C GLY A 352 -10.60 5.23 -12.89
N TYR A 353 -11.87 5.06 -13.22
CA TYR A 353 -12.81 6.16 -13.24
C TYR A 353 -13.13 6.63 -11.82
N ASP A 354 -13.23 7.93 -11.66
CA ASP A 354 -13.72 8.51 -10.42
C ASP A 354 -15.27 8.54 -10.40
N ARG A 355 -15.81 9.09 -9.31
CA ARG A 355 -17.28 9.24 -9.13
C ARG A 355 -17.97 10.07 -10.23
N SER A 356 -17.22 10.88 -10.95
CA SER A 356 -17.71 11.69 -12.07
C SER A 356 -17.62 10.95 -13.41
N ALA A 357 -17.35 9.63 -13.39
CA ALA A 357 -17.08 8.79 -14.56
C ALA A 357 -15.95 9.36 -15.44
N GLN A 358 -14.97 9.99 -14.82
CA GLN A 358 -13.80 10.57 -15.48
C GLN A 358 -12.56 9.73 -15.17
N LYS A 359 -11.72 9.49 -16.18
CA LYS A 359 -10.43 8.83 -16.03
C LYS A 359 -9.52 9.69 -15.16
N THR A 360 -8.96 9.10 -14.10
CA THR A 360 -8.05 9.85 -13.21
C THR A 360 -6.69 10.06 -13.87
N ARG A 361 -6.12 11.25 -13.66
CA ARG A 361 -4.75 11.58 -14.09
C ARG A 361 -3.72 10.89 -13.21
N PHE A 362 -3.92 10.95 -11.89
CA PHE A 362 -3.09 10.32 -10.87
C PHE A 362 -3.78 9.08 -10.32
N PRO A 363 -3.02 8.06 -9.87
CA PRO A 363 -3.63 6.87 -9.29
C PRO A 363 -4.27 7.20 -7.96
N LYS A 364 -5.37 6.52 -7.67
CA LYS A 364 -6.08 6.57 -6.39
C LYS A 364 -5.95 5.23 -5.68
N THR A 365 -6.03 5.24 -4.37
CA THR A 365 -6.10 4.03 -3.55
C THR A 365 -7.41 4.00 -2.77
N VAL A 366 -7.93 2.81 -2.58
CA VAL A 366 -9.11 2.56 -1.77
C VAL A 366 -8.86 1.40 -0.83
N SER A 367 -9.19 1.59 0.44
CA SER A 367 -9.21 0.50 1.41
C SER A 367 -10.49 -0.29 1.23
N VAL A 368 -10.36 -1.61 1.18
CA VAL A 368 -11.47 -2.54 1.03
C VAL A 368 -11.41 -3.61 2.12
N ARG A 369 -12.57 -4.12 2.53
CA ARG A 369 -12.67 -5.23 3.46
C ARG A 369 -12.96 -6.51 2.69
N LEU A 370 -12.12 -7.52 2.91
CA LEU A 370 -12.35 -8.85 2.36
C LEU A 370 -13.52 -9.49 3.10
N VAL A 371 -14.40 -10.15 2.36
CA VAL A 371 -15.58 -10.81 2.93
C VAL A 371 -15.57 -12.29 2.64
N PRO A 372 -16.07 -13.13 3.58
CA PRO A 372 -16.25 -14.56 3.35
C PRO A 372 -17.14 -14.83 2.12
N ARG A 373 -16.85 -15.91 1.41
CA ARG A 373 -17.59 -16.29 0.20
C ARG A 373 -19.10 -16.40 0.44
N ASP A 374 -19.49 -16.95 1.57
CA ASP A 374 -20.90 -17.16 1.90
C ASP A 374 -21.65 -15.82 2.12
N GLN A 375 -20.98 -14.84 2.72
CA GLN A 375 -21.51 -13.48 2.82
C GLN A 375 -21.64 -12.86 1.44
N CYS A 376 -20.63 -12.98 0.59
CA CYS A 376 -20.66 -12.45 -0.77
C CYS A 376 -21.82 -13.03 -1.59
N LEU A 377 -22.01 -14.34 -1.56
CA LEU A 377 -23.13 -15.03 -2.21
C LEU A 377 -24.49 -14.56 -1.68
N LYS A 378 -24.61 -14.36 -0.37
CA LYS A 378 -25.84 -13.89 0.26
C LYS A 378 -26.25 -12.50 -0.21
N GLU A 379 -25.26 -11.61 -0.36
CA GLU A 379 -25.50 -10.20 -0.72
C GLU A 379 -25.53 -9.97 -2.23
N MET A 380 -24.90 -10.83 -3.01
CA MET A 380 -24.76 -10.73 -4.46
C MET A 380 -25.44 -11.88 -5.22
N LYS A 381 -26.66 -12.22 -4.86
CA LYS A 381 -27.42 -13.37 -5.43
C LYS A 381 -27.48 -13.42 -6.96
N ARG A 382 -27.42 -12.27 -7.66
CA ARG A 382 -27.43 -12.21 -9.13
C ARG A 382 -26.05 -12.46 -9.76
N ALA A 383 -25.01 -12.57 -8.94
CA ALA A 383 -23.63 -12.78 -9.36
C ALA A 383 -23.06 -14.13 -8.87
N GLU A 384 -23.93 -15.07 -8.45
CA GLU A 384 -23.51 -16.36 -7.90
C GLU A 384 -22.63 -17.15 -8.85
N ASP A 385 -22.91 -17.10 -10.15
CA ASP A 385 -22.11 -17.75 -11.19
C ASP A 385 -20.69 -17.21 -11.30
N PHE A 386 -20.44 -15.99 -10.83
CA PHE A 386 -19.13 -15.33 -10.82
C PHE A 386 -18.38 -15.51 -9.51
N ILE A 387 -19.05 -16.00 -8.43
CA ILE A 387 -18.49 -16.15 -7.09
C ILE A 387 -18.12 -17.61 -6.86
N THR A 388 -16.97 -18.01 -7.37
CA THR A 388 -16.46 -19.38 -7.32
C THR A 388 -15.58 -19.62 -6.10
N ARG A 389 -14.95 -20.82 -6.02
CA ARG A 389 -13.93 -21.12 -5.01
C ARG A 389 -12.56 -20.50 -5.32
N ARG A 390 -12.40 -19.92 -6.52
CA ARG A 390 -11.17 -19.26 -6.97
C ARG A 390 -11.35 -17.76 -7.14
N THR A 391 -12.38 -17.20 -6.49
CA THR A 391 -12.63 -15.77 -6.44
C THR A 391 -12.66 -15.25 -5.00
N VAL A 392 -12.38 -13.97 -4.84
CA VAL A 392 -12.46 -13.23 -3.58
C VAL A 392 -13.35 -12.02 -3.77
N CYS A 393 -14.20 -11.76 -2.80
CA CYS A 393 -15.02 -10.57 -2.76
C CYS A 393 -14.43 -9.57 -1.77
N ALA A 394 -14.39 -8.30 -2.16
CA ALA A 394 -14.06 -7.22 -1.23
C ALA A 394 -14.80 -5.92 -1.60
N GLY A 395 -15.01 -5.09 -0.60
CA GLY A 395 -15.65 -3.79 -0.72
C GLY A 395 -15.56 -3.00 0.57
N ASN A 396 -16.14 -1.82 0.60
CA ASN A 396 -16.26 -1.05 1.84
C ASN A 396 -17.69 -0.52 2.03
N SER A 397 -18.01 -0.14 3.28
CA SER A 397 -19.31 0.40 3.66
C SER A 397 -19.57 1.83 3.15
N GLU A 398 -18.55 2.48 2.61
CA GLU A 398 -18.61 3.89 2.17
C GLU A 398 -18.89 4.01 0.66
N SER A 399 -19.21 2.91 -0.01
CA SER A 399 -19.45 2.87 -1.46
C SER A 399 -18.24 3.38 -2.26
N HIS A 400 -17.04 3.01 -1.82
CA HIS A 400 -15.78 3.21 -2.52
C HIS A 400 -15.23 1.86 -2.97
N GLY A 401 -14.68 1.81 -4.16
CA GLY A 401 -14.13 0.58 -4.71
C GLY A 401 -13.50 0.81 -6.09
N PRO A 402 -12.74 -0.17 -6.59
CA PRO A 402 -12.23 -0.11 -7.95
C PRO A 402 -13.37 -0.15 -8.98
N CYS A 403 -13.16 0.59 -10.06
CA CYS A 403 -14.13 0.77 -11.14
C CYS A 403 -13.47 0.54 -12.51
N PHE A 404 -14.11 1.00 -13.59
CA PHE A 404 -13.55 0.91 -14.94
C PHE A 404 -12.16 1.52 -15.02
N GLY A 405 -11.22 0.80 -15.61
CA GLY A 405 -9.82 1.20 -15.72
C GLY A 405 -8.95 0.74 -14.55
N ASP A 406 -9.54 0.20 -13.46
CA ASP A 406 -8.80 -0.48 -12.40
C ASP A 406 -8.71 -1.99 -12.64
N SER A 407 -9.21 -2.50 -13.75
CA SER A 407 -9.05 -3.90 -14.17
C SER A 407 -7.58 -4.33 -14.07
N GLY A 408 -7.32 -5.48 -13.47
CA GLY A 408 -5.98 -6.02 -13.26
C GLY A 408 -5.21 -5.42 -12.06
N SER A 409 -5.76 -4.40 -11.38
CA SER A 409 -5.18 -3.89 -10.13
C SER A 409 -5.08 -5.00 -9.09
N ALA A 410 -3.98 -5.00 -8.35
CA ALA A 410 -3.81 -5.92 -7.24
C ALA A 410 -4.72 -5.56 -6.07
N LEU A 411 -5.46 -6.53 -5.55
CA LEU A 411 -5.96 -6.52 -4.19
C LEU A 411 -4.79 -6.88 -3.28
N MET A 412 -4.30 -5.92 -2.53
CA MET A 412 -3.12 -6.05 -1.70
C MET A 412 -3.52 -6.20 -0.24
N VAL A 413 -2.85 -7.09 0.49
CA VAL A 413 -3.05 -7.30 1.93
C VAL A 413 -1.73 -7.10 2.64
N LEU A 414 -1.74 -6.29 3.69
CA LEU A 414 -0.56 -6.01 4.51
C LEU A 414 -0.38 -7.11 5.56
N ARG A 415 0.78 -7.77 5.56
CA ARG A 415 1.18 -8.78 6.55
C ARG A 415 2.66 -8.58 6.90
N ASN A 416 2.98 -8.58 8.16
CA ASN A 416 4.36 -8.43 8.63
C ASN A 416 5.11 -7.25 7.97
N ASN A 417 4.41 -6.11 7.83
CA ASN A 417 4.91 -4.88 7.22
C ASN A 417 5.30 -5.01 5.73
N ARG A 418 4.73 -5.99 5.02
CA ARG A 418 4.89 -6.18 3.56
C ARG A 418 3.55 -6.36 2.91
N TRP A 419 3.40 -5.81 1.72
CA TRP A 419 2.21 -5.98 0.89
C TRP A 419 2.31 -7.24 0.06
N TYR A 420 1.24 -8.03 0.09
CA TYR A 420 1.10 -9.27 -0.67
C TYR A 420 -0.10 -9.17 -1.60
N ILE A 421 0.08 -9.66 -2.82
CA ILE A 421 -1.04 -9.78 -3.75
C ILE A 421 -1.96 -10.91 -3.30
N ARG A 422 -3.23 -10.58 -3.03
CA ARG A 422 -4.27 -11.55 -2.69
C ARG A 422 -5.14 -11.90 -3.88
N GLY A 423 -5.43 -10.93 -4.73
CA GLY A 423 -6.24 -11.08 -5.91
C GLY A 423 -5.96 -10.01 -6.95
N VAL A 424 -6.58 -10.10 -8.11
CA VAL A 424 -6.62 -9.05 -9.14
C VAL A 424 -8.04 -8.65 -9.46
N VAL A 425 -8.29 -7.37 -9.66
CA VAL A 425 -9.62 -6.82 -10.02
C VAL A 425 -10.07 -7.46 -11.33
N SER A 426 -11.19 -8.16 -11.28
CA SER A 426 -11.77 -8.87 -12.41
C SER A 426 -13.13 -8.30 -12.81
N LEU A 427 -14.09 -8.24 -11.89
CA LEU A 427 -15.44 -7.82 -12.18
C LEU A 427 -15.96 -6.85 -11.12
N SER A 428 -16.33 -5.64 -11.57
CA SER A 428 -17.04 -4.65 -10.76
C SER A 428 -18.52 -4.62 -11.16
N PRO A 429 -19.46 -4.75 -10.21
CA PRO A 429 -20.89 -4.62 -10.48
C PRO A 429 -21.22 -3.25 -11.08
N ARG A 430 -22.27 -3.21 -11.91
CA ARG A 430 -22.68 -2.01 -12.65
C ARG A 430 -24.11 -1.62 -12.37
N GLN A 431 -24.35 -0.31 -12.36
CA GLN A 431 -25.68 0.27 -12.45
C GLN A 431 -25.69 1.27 -13.63
N GLY A 432 -26.20 0.83 -14.79
CA GLY A 432 -26.03 1.55 -16.05
C GLY A 432 -24.55 1.61 -16.46
N ASP A 433 -24.06 2.82 -16.75
CA ASP A 433 -22.68 3.07 -17.22
C ASP A 433 -21.68 3.35 -16.09
N ILE A 434 -22.10 3.27 -14.84
CA ILE A 434 -21.26 3.51 -13.67
C ILE A 434 -21.12 2.24 -12.83
N CYS A 435 -20.05 2.15 -12.02
CA CYS A 435 -19.87 1.06 -11.08
C CYS A 435 -20.84 1.17 -9.90
N ASP A 436 -21.50 0.06 -9.55
CA ASP A 436 -22.32 -0.04 -8.34
C ASP A 436 -21.44 -0.40 -7.15
N LEU A 437 -20.82 0.61 -6.55
CA LEU A 437 -19.91 0.46 -5.41
C LEU A 437 -20.65 0.19 -4.08
N SER A 438 -21.98 0.08 -4.09
CA SER A 438 -22.74 -0.47 -2.97
C SER A 438 -22.63 -1.99 -2.87
N LYS A 439 -22.05 -2.64 -3.88
CA LYS A 439 -21.83 -4.07 -3.99
C LYS A 439 -20.34 -4.40 -3.90
N TYR A 440 -20.06 -5.66 -3.56
CA TYR A 440 -18.69 -6.13 -3.57
C TYR A 440 -18.12 -6.22 -4.99
N VAL A 441 -16.86 -5.89 -5.13
CA VAL A 441 -16.07 -6.19 -6.33
C VAL A 441 -15.56 -7.62 -6.24
N ILE A 442 -15.55 -8.33 -7.36
CA ILE A 442 -15.07 -9.70 -7.47
C ILE A 442 -13.66 -9.69 -8.06
N TYR A 443 -12.75 -10.35 -7.38
CA TYR A 443 -11.34 -10.48 -7.74
C TYR A 443 -11.05 -11.93 -8.09
N CYS A 444 -10.22 -12.20 -9.10
CA CYS A 444 -9.59 -13.50 -9.26
C CYS A 444 -8.63 -13.73 -8.10
N ASP A 445 -8.78 -14.86 -7.40
CA ASP A 445 -7.98 -15.20 -6.22
C ASP A 445 -6.58 -15.70 -6.61
N VAL A 446 -5.60 -14.79 -6.60
CA VAL A 446 -4.20 -15.09 -6.94
C VAL A 446 -3.62 -16.19 -6.02
N ALA A 447 -4.05 -16.24 -4.78
CA ALA A 447 -3.60 -17.29 -3.85
C ALA A 447 -4.01 -18.71 -4.30
N LYS A 448 -5.11 -18.85 -5.04
CA LYS A 448 -5.55 -20.11 -5.65
C LYS A 448 -4.84 -20.41 -6.98
N HIS A 449 -4.20 -19.45 -7.57
CA HIS A 449 -3.44 -19.57 -8.81
C HIS A 449 -1.92 -19.46 -8.58
N ILE A 450 -1.47 -19.47 -7.32
CA ILE A 450 -0.08 -19.15 -6.99
C ILE A 450 0.93 -20.10 -7.63
N ASP A 451 0.63 -21.38 -7.68
CA ASP A 451 1.52 -22.36 -8.30
C ASP A 451 1.63 -22.14 -9.81
N TRP A 452 0.52 -21.80 -10.48
CA TRP A 452 0.52 -21.43 -11.89
C TRP A 452 1.35 -20.14 -12.12
N VAL A 453 1.20 -19.13 -11.26
CA VAL A 453 1.98 -17.90 -11.34
C VAL A 453 3.48 -18.21 -11.24
N ARG A 454 3.90 -18.97 -10.22
CA ARG A 454 5.31 -19.34 -10.00
C ARG A 454 5.91 -20.17 -11.12
N GLN A 455 5.11 -21.05 -11.74
CA GLN A 455 5.57 -21.87 -12.85
C GLN A 455 5.78 -21.09 -14.16
N ASN A 456 5.05 -20.01 -14.35
CA ASN A 456 5.04 -19.24 -15.59
C ASN A 456 5.77 -17.90 -15.53
N MET A 457 6.07 -17.40 -14.34
CA MET A 457 6.83 -16.16 -14.19
C MET A 457 8.30 -16.36 -14.58
N VAL A 458 8.92 -15.27 -15.03
CA VAL A 458 10.37 -15.16 -15.28
C VAL A 458 10.93 -14.15 -14.28
N ILE A 459 12.03 -14.50 -13.64
CA ILE A 459 12.72 -13.68 -12.64
C ILE A 459 13.64 -12.66 -13.31
#